data_8ea77f7ad0d061941d73961c06885a72
#
_entry.id   8ea77f7ad0d061941d73961c06885a72
#
_cell.length_a   1.000
_cell.length_b   1.000
_cell.length_c   1.000
_cell.angle_alpha   90.00
_cell.angle_beta   90.00
_cell.angle_gamma   90.00
#
_symmetry.space_group_name_H-M   'P 1'
#
loop_
_entity.id
_entity.type
_entity.pdbx_description
1 polymer ?
#
loop_
_entity_poly.entity_id
_entity_poly.type
_entity_poly.pdbx_seq_one_letter_code
_entity_poly.pdbx_strand_id
1 'polypeptide(L)'
;MANFYTEVPELKFQLNNPMMERICELKERGYQDKDKFDYAPQDYTDAMDSYDKVLEITGEITGEIINPNAEGVDEEGPHCANGRVEYASGTRQNLDAMESRPERYDYAPPLRWIELPDHSVYHVR
;
A
#
# COMPACT_ATOMS: atom_id res chain seq x y z
N MET A 1 -8.88 17.90 -1.84
CA MET A 1 -8.91 16.49 -1.47
C MET A 1 -7.58 16.18 -0.77
N ALA A 2 -7.64 15.62 0.43
CA ALA A 2 -6.43 15.37 1.22
C ALA A 2 -5.63 14.20 0.59
N ASN A 3 -4.36 14.43 0.31
CA ASN A 3 -3.45 13.39 -0.16
C ASN A 3 -2.12 13.49 0.60
N PHE A 4 -1.88 12.57 1.49
CA PHE A 4 -0.73 12.64 2.40
C PHE A 4 0.62 12.46 1.70
N TYR A 5 0.64 11.93 0.51
CA TYR A 5 1.89 11.86 -0.26
C TYR A 5 2.21 13.18 -0.97
N THR A 6 1.22 13.77 -1.64
CA THR A 6 1.45 15.00 -2.41
C THR A 6 1.53 16.25 -1.54
N GLU A 7 0.89 16.22 -0.35
CA GLU A 7 0.89 17.33 0.60
C GLU A 7 2.09 17.32 1.56
N VAL A 8 2.87 16.22 1.59
CA VAL A 8 4.06 16.06 2.44
C VAL A 8 5.31 15.95 1.56
N PRO A 9 5.96 17.08 1.21
CA PRO A 9 7.11 17.11 0.29
C PRO A 9 8.28 16.23 0.72
N GLU A 10 8.42 15.98 2.02
CA GLU A 10 9.46 15.15 2.61
C GLU A 10 9.36 13.70 2.13
N LEU A 11 8.17 13.17 1.90
CA LEU A 11 7.99 11.81 1.38
C LEU A 11 8.52 11.69 -0.05
N LYS A 12 8.21 12.67 -0.89
CA LYS A 12 8.72 12.73 -2.27
C LYS A 12 10.24 12.95 -2.30
N PHE A 13 10.75 13.76 -1.37
CA PHE A 13 12.20 13.91 -1.19
C PHE A 13 12.89 12.59 -0.84
N GLN A 14 12.30 11.79 0.04
CA GLN A 14 12.84 10.47 0.41
C GLN A 14 12.82 9.49 -0.78
N LEU A 15 11.75 9.51 -1.59
CA LEU A 15 11.68 8.68 -2.79
C LEU A 15 12.79 9.02 -3.79
N ASN A 16 13.21 10.28 -3.87
CA ASN A 16 14.29 10.73 -4.75
C ASN A 16 15.69 10.66 -4.11
N ASN A 17 15.86 9.81 -3.11
CA ASN A 17 17.16 9.60 -2.46
C ASN A 17 18.20 9.07 -3.47
N PRO A 18 19.47 9.53 -3.41
CA PRO A 18 20.53 9.04 -4.32
C PRO A 18 20.77 7.53 -4.31
N MET A 19 20.37 6.84 -3.22
CA MET A 19 20.47 5.38 -3.12
C MET A 19 19.34 4.63 -3.81
N MET A 20 18.30 5.32 -4.29
CA MET A 20 17.09 4.67 -4.85
C MET A 20 17.40 3.85 -6.10
N GLU A 21 18.32 4.26 -6.93
CA GLU A 21 18.71 3.46 -8.09
C GLU A 21 19.21 2.06 -7.68
N ARG A 22 20.06 2.01 -6.66
CA ARG A 22 20.53 0.72 -6.12
C ARG A 22 19.43 -0.07 -5.41
N ILE A 23 18.56 0.61 -4.68
CA ILE A 23 17.43 -0.01 -4.00
C ILE A 23 16.47 -0.62 -5.03
N CYS A 24 16.11 0.11 -6.08
CA CYS A 24 15.26 -0.40 -7.17
C CYS A 24 15.90 -1.60 -7.86
N GLU A 25 17.19 -1.53 -8.20
CA GLU A 25 17.91 -2.65 -8.82
C GLU A 25 17.82 -3.92 -7.97
N LEU A 26 18.02 -3.81 -6.65
CA LEU A 26 17.94 -4.94 -5.74
C LEU A 26 16.50 -5.45 -5.57
N LYS A 27 15.54 -4.55 -5.41
CA LYS A 27 14.12 -4.87 -5.22
C LYS A 27 13.53 -5.55 -6.46
N GLU A 28 13.82 -5.00 -7.63
CA GLU A 28 13.36 -5.53 -8.91
C GLU A 28 14.29 -6.64 -9.47
N ARG A 29 15.24 -7.12 -8.66
CA ARG A 29 16.16 -8.22 -9.01
C ARG A 29 16.86 -7.98 -10.35
N GLY A 30 17.33 -6.76 -10.59
CA GLY A 30 17.97 -6.36 -11.85
C GLY A 30 16.99 -6.35 -13.03
N TYR A 31 15.72 -6.10 -12.78
CA TYR A 31 14.63 -6.04 -13.79
C TYR A 31 14.48 -7.32 -14.62
N GLN A 32 14.79 -8.47 -14.01
CA GLN A 32 14.77 -9.77 -14.72
C GLN A 32 13.35 -10.26 -15.06
N ASP A 33 12.32 -9.66 -14.48
CA ASP A 33 10.92 -10.04 -14.71
C ASP A 33 10.22 -9.17 -15.76
N LYS A 34 10.92 -8.19 -16.35
CA LYS A 34 10.39 -7.23 -17.33
C LYS A 34 9.69 -7.86 -18.54
N ASP A 35 10.18 -9.02 -18.98
CA ASP A 35 9.62 -9.74 -20.13
C ASP A 35 8.60 -10.83 -19.71
N LYS A 36 8.37 -11.00 -18.41
CA LYS A 36 7.47 -12.03 -17.88
C LYS A 36 6.10 -11.48 -17.49
N PHE A 37 6.05 -10.24 -17.05
CA PHE A 37 4.84 -9.61 -16.52
C PHE A 37 4.71 -8.20 -17.08
N ASP A 38 3.52 -7.87 -17.58
CA ASP A 38 3.21 -6.56 -18.15
C ASP A 38 3.38 -5.40 -17.15
N TYR A 39 3.23 -5.70 -15.85
CA TYR A 39 3.39 -4.73 -14.77
C TYR A 39 4.82 -4.62 -14.22
N ALA A 40 5.75 -5.48 -14.67
CA ALA A 40 7.12 -5.45 -14.16
C ALA A 40 7.90 -4.27 -14.75
N PRO A 41 8.59 -3.48 -13.90
CA PRO A 41 9.36 -2.35 -14.39
C PRO A 41 10.44 -2.77 -15.38
N GLN A 42 10.59 -1.99 -16.45
CA GLN A 42 11.57 -2.23 -17.50
C GLN A 42 12.97 -1.77 -17.09
N ASP A 43 13.03 -0.67 -16.34
CA ASP A 43 14.25 -0.04 -15.87
C ASP A 43 13.99 0.82 -14.62
N TYR A 44 15.02 1.54 -14.19
CA TYR A 44 14.93 2.42 -13.01
C TYR A 44 13.88 3.52 -13.16
N THR A 45 13.78 4.15 -14.32
CA THR A 45 12.83 5.25 -14.54
C THR A 45 11.40 4.74 -14.44
N ASP A 46 11.11 3.62 -15.06
CA ASP A 46 9.80 2.97 -15.04
C ASP A 46 9.43 2.47 -13.61
N ALA A 47 10.42 1.95 -12.88
CA ALA A 47 10.23 1.59 -11.49
C ALA A 47 9.89 2.80 -10.60
N MET A 48 10.59 3.92 -10.79
CA MET A 48 10.33 5.15 -10.04
C MET A 48 8.97 5.76 -10.34
N ASP A 49 8.56 5.76 -11.61
CA ASP A 49 7.22 6.22 -12.02
C ASP A 49 6.12 5.35 -11.40
N SER A 50 6.33 4.04 -11.37
CA SER A 50 5.40 3.09 -10.74
C SER A 50 5.31 3.32 -9.23
N TYR A 51 6.43 3.54 -8.54
CA TYR A 51 6.44 3.81 -7.10
C TYR A 51 5.79 5.15 -6.76
N ASP A 52 6.04 6.20 -7.54
CA ASP A 52 5.39 7.51 -7.37
C ASP A 52 3.87 7.39 -7.48
N LYS A 53 3.38 6.63 -8.48
CA LYS A 53 1.95 6.35 -8.66
C LYS A 53 1.33 5.58 -7.50
N VAL A 54 1.98 4.52 -7.04
CA VAL A 54 1.49 3.74 -5.88
C VAL A 54 1.42 4.61 -4.63
N LEU A 55 2.41 5.45 -4.39
CA LEU A 55 2.43 6.36 -3.25
C LEU A 55 1.37 7.45 -3.36
N GLU A 56 1.10 7.97 -4.56
CA GLU A 56 0.01 8.93 -4.81
C GLU A 56 -1.36 8.32 -4.46
N ILE A 57 -1.63 7.08 -4.92
CA ILE A 57 -2.85 6.34 -4.61
C ILE A 57 -2.96 6.06 -3.10
N THR A 58 -1.88 5.62 -2.49
CA THR A 58 -1.84 5.35 -1.05
C THR A 58 -2.07 6.62 -0.24
N GLY A 59 -1.48 7.73 -0.66
CA GLY A 59 -1.66 9.04 -0.05
C GLY A 59 -3.12 9.52 -0.12
N GLU A 60 -3.80 9.28 -1.23
CA GLU A 60 -5.23 9.60 -1.40
C GLU A 60 -6.09 8.75 -0.46
N ILE A 61 -5.88 7.42 -0.43
CA ILE A 61 -6.62 6.52 0.46
C ILE A 61 -6.41 6.92 1.92
N THR A 62 -5.17 7.22 2.28
CA THR A 62 -4.83 7.63 3.65
C THR A 62 -5.51 8.94 4.03
N GLY A 63 -5.48 9.93 3.15
CA GLY A 63 -6.07 11.24 3.41
C GLY A 63 -7.59 11.24 3.42
N GLU A 64 -8.23 10.52 2.50
CA GLU A 64 -9.68 10.58 2.30
C GLU A 64 -10.46 9.53 3.09
N ILE A 65 -9.84 8.41 3.43
CA ILE A 65 -10.55 7.28 4.06
C ILE A 65 -9.97 6.96 5.44
N ILE A 66 -8.65 6.71 5.53
CA ILE A 66 -8.03 6.25 6.79
C ILE A 66 -8.01 7.36 7.83
N ASN A 67 -7.58 8.56 7.45
CA ASN A 67 -7.49 9.68 8.37
C ASN A 67 -8.85 10.10 8.97
N PRO A 68 -9.96 10.20 8.22
CA PRO A 68 -11.27 10.47 8.80
C PRO A 68 -11.78 9.39 9.75
N ASN A 69 -11.33 8.15 9.58
CA ASN A 69 -11.71 7.02 10.44
C ASN A 69 -10.83 6.89 11.70
N ALA A 70 -9.70 7.59 11.77
CA ALA A 70 -8.68 7.36 12.80
C ALA A 70 -9.20 7.53 14.22
N GLU A 71 -9.94 8.61 14.50
CA GLU A 71 -10.50 8.88 15.83
C GLU A 71 -11.49 7.79 16.24
N GLY A 72 -12.43 7.43 15.35
CA GLY A 72 -13.42 6.38 15.65
C GLY A 72 -12.80 4.99 15.83
N VAL A 73 -11.75 4.68 15.07
CA VAL A 73 -11.00 3.42 15.23
C VAL A 73 -10.27 3.37 16.57
N ASP A 74 -9.67 4.48 17.00
CA ASP A 74 -8.97 4.59 18.29
C ASP A 74 -9.94 4.48 19.47
N GLU A 75 -11.09 5.15 19.40
CA GLU A 75 -12.13 5.10 20.44
C GLU A 75 -12.80 3.71 20.56
N GLU A 76 -13.16 3.09 19.43
CA GLU A 76 -13.77 1.76 19.42
C GLU A 76 -12.78 0.68 19.87
N GLY A 77 -11.56 0.73 19.35
CA GLY A 77 -10.49 -0.21 19.64
C GLY A 77 -10.80 -1.65 19.20
N PRO A 78 -9.82 -2.56 19.31
CA PRO A 78 -10.04 -3.98 19.08
C PRO A 78 -10.68 -4.65 20.30
N HIS A 79 -11.60 -5.59 20.05
CA HIS A 79 -12.27 -6.38 21.08
C HIS A 79 -11.90 -7.86 20.96
N CYS A 80 -11.86 -8.55 22.11
CA CYS A 80 -11.71 -10.00 22.11
C CYS A 80 -13.05 -10.65 22.50
N ALA A 81 -13.66 -11.36 21.58
CA ALA A 81 -14.90 -12.09 21.77
C ALA A 81 -14.75 -13.56 21.36
N ASN A 82 -15.11 -14.49 22.24
CA ASN A 82 -15.07 -15.94 21.98
C ASN A 82 -13.70 -16.45 21.50
N GLY A 83 -12.60 -15.89 22.04
CA GLY A 83 -11.23 -16.27 21.65
C GLY A 83 -10.77 -15.75 20.30
N ARG A 84 -11.50 -14.79 19.70
CA ARG A 84 -11.14 -14.10 18.46
C ARG A 84 -11.03 -12.61 18.68
N VAL A 85 -10.12 -11.99 17.95
CA VAL A 85 -10.00 -10.52 17.90
C VAL A 85 -10.96 -9.99 16.86
N GLU A 86 -11.81 -9.05 17.28
CA GLU A 86 -12.66 -8.26 16.39
C GLU A 86 -12.07 -6.86 16.30
N TYR A 87 -11.76 -6.41 15.09
CA TYR A 87 -11.24 -5.07 14.86
C TYR A 87 -12.36 -4.04 14.85
N ALA A 88 -11.99 -2.79 15.14
CA ALA A 88 -12.89 -1.66 14.98
C ALA A 88 -13.50 -1.62 13.57
N SER A 89 -14.74 -1.18 13.45
CA SER A 89 -15.47 -1.14 12.17
C SER A 89 -14.76 -0.31 11.10
N GLY A 90 -14.15 0.81 11.46
CA GLY A 90 -13.34 1.65 10.57
C GLY A 90 -12.08 0.94 10.06
N THR A 91 -11.51 0.00 10.83
CA THR A 91 -10.36 -0.80 10.38
C THR A 91 -10.73 -1.67 9.19
N ARG A 92 -11.90 -2.31 9.19
CA ARG A 92 -12.39 -3.10 8.06
C ARG A 92 -12.57 -2.21 6.84
N GLN A 93 -13.19 -1.06 6.99
CA GLN A 93 -13.38 -0.09 5.91
C GLN A 93 -12.04 0.38 5.31
N ASN A 94 -11.03 0.62 6.15
CA ASN A 94 -9.70 1.00 5.70
C ASN A 94 -9.03 -0.10 4.88
N LEU A 95 -9.14 -1.37 5.31
CA LEU A 95 -8.61 -2.53 4.58
C LEU A 95 -9.32 -2.71 3.23
N ASP A 96 -10.65 -2.66 3.22
CA ASP A 96 -11.45 -2.79 2.00
C ASP A 96 -11.09 -1.69 0.98
N ALA A 97 -10.78 -0.47 1.46
CA ALA A 97 -10.33 0.62 0.61
C ALA A 97 -8.95 0.37 -0.01
N MET A 98 -8.04 -0.25 0.76
CA MET A 98 -6.72 -0.63 0.26
C MET A 98 -6.80 -1.77 -0.77
N GLU A 99 -7.73 -2.71 -0.60
CA GLU A 99 -7.92 -3.83 -1.52
C GLU A 99 -8.63 -3.43 -2.82
N SER A 100 -9.63 -2.53 -2.75
CA SER A 100 -10.53 -2.23 -3.88
C SER A 100 -9.98 -1.23 -4.89
N ARG A 101 -8.97 -0.44 -4.53
CA ARG A 101 -8.48 0.64 -5.39
C ARG A 101 -7.44 0.28 -6.46
N PRO A 102 -6.71 -0.84 -6.42
CA PRO A 102 -5.83 -1.24 -7.52
C PRO A 102 -6.55 -1.37 -8.87
N GLU A 103 -7.83 -1.77 -8.87
CA GLU A 103 -8.62 -1.94 -10.09
C GLU A 103 -9.01 -0.60 -10.78
N ARG A 104 -8.92 0.51 -10.07
CA ARG A 104 -9.29 1.83 -10.60
C ARG A 104 -8.21 2.47 -11.45
N TYR A 105 -7.00 1.95 -11.38
CA TYR A 105 -5.86 2.44 -12.12
C TYR A 105 -5.27 1.29 -12.94
N ASP A 106 -5.47 1.32 -14.25
CA ASP A 106 -4.93 0.37 -15.24
C ASP A 106 -3.38 0.23 -15.20
N TYR A 107 -2.74 0.90 -14.25
CA TYR A 107 -1.29 1.00 -14.08
C TYR A 107 -0.74 0.52 -12.74
N ALA A 108 -1.59 0.20 -11.77
CA ALA A 108 -1.08 -0.39 -10.54
C ALA A 108 -0.87 -1.89 -10.75
N PRO A 109 0.36 -2.39 -10.65
CA PRO A 109 0.54 -3.83 -10.53
C PRO A 109 -0.33 -4.30 -9.36
N PRO A 110 -1.01 -5.45 -9.47
CA PRO A 110 -1.72 -6.00 -8.34
C PRO A 110 -0.75 -5.95 -7.16
N LEU A 111 -1.17 -5.36 -6.04
CA LEU A 111 -0.34 -5.24 -4.82
C LEU A 111 -0.07 -6.65 -4.27
N ARG A 112 0.55 -7.50 -5.08
CA ARG A 112 0.85 -8.90 -4.82
C ARG A 112 1.84 -9.09 -3.67
N TRP A 113 2.50 -8.02 -3.26
CA TRP A 113 3.35 -8.01 -2.08
C TRP A 113 2.62 -7.59 -0.80
N ILE A 114 1.34 -7.19 -0.90
CA ILE A 114 0.37 -7.24 0.18
C ILE A 114 -0.49 -8.51 -0.02
N GLU A 115 0.11 -9.66 -0.27
CA GLU A 115 -0.49 -10.91 0.15
C GLU A 115 -0.46 -10.88 1.68
N LEU A 116 -1.47 -10.26 2.26
CA LEU A 116 -1.80 -10.53 3.66
C LEU A 116 -1.91 -12.04 3.75
N PRO A 117 -1.20 -12.68 4.67
CA PRO A 117 -1.30 -14.13 4.81
C PRO A 117 -2.78 -14.48 4.90
N ASP A 118 -3.18 -15.46 4.09
CA ASP A 118 -4.51 -16.03 4.07
C ASP A 118 -5.10 -16.02 5.49
N HIS A 119 -6.28 -15.46 5.66
CA HIS A 119 -7.00 -15.37 6.94
C HIS A 119 -7.15 -16.73 7.66
N SER A 120 -6.75 -17.83 7.02
CA SER A 120 -6.71 -19.17 7.59
C SER A 120 -5.60 -19.37 8.64
N VAL A 121 -4.60 -18.50 8.73
CA VAL A 121 -3.41 -18.72 9.58
C VAL A 121 -3.57 -18.21 11.02
N TYR A 122 -4.59 -17.44 11.35
CA TYR A 122 -4.87 -17.00 12.72
C TYR A 122 -5.74 -17.95 13.55
N HIS A 123 -5.73 -19.25 13.21
CA HIS A 123 -6.20 -20.26 14.15
C HIS A 123 -5.07 -20.56 15.14
N VAL A 124 -4.99 -19.74 16.20
CA VAL A 124 -4.23 -20.10 17.40
C VAL A 124 -4.96 -21.28 18.03
N ARG A 125 -4.31 -22.42 18.06
CA ARG A 125 -4.71 -23.58 18.86
C ARG A 125 -4.46 -23.31 20.34
#